data_31b32fc327a892a32498f3c2363ffefb
#
_entry.id   31b32fc327a892a32498f3c2363ffefb
#
_cell.length_a   1.000
_cell.length_b   1.000
_cell.length_c   1.000
_cell.angle_alpha   90.00
_cell.angle_beta   90.00
_cell.angle_gamma   90.00
#
_symmetry.space_group_name_H-M   'P 1'
#
loop_
_entity.id
_entity.type
_entity.pdbx_description
1 polymer ?
#
loop_
_entity_poly.entity_id
_entity_poly.type
_entity_poly.pdbx_seq_one_letter_code
_entity_poly.pdbx_strand_id
1 'polypeptide(L)'
;MTGHTFDMRQANCSVSAAGALRGLHFAQLPPSQAKYVTCVTGSVFDVVVDIRVGSPTYGHWDSVLLDDVDRRSVYLSEGLAHAFLALQDDSMVMYLCSAPYAPQREHTVTATDPAIGIEWPLPAEQLVLSERDAAAPSLAEARAAGLLPTWADSQAFVESLRRR
;
A
#
# COMPACT_ATOMS: atom_id res chain seq x y z
N MET A 1 -18.46 -4.18 0.11
CA MET A 1 -18.70 -2.91 0.87
C MET A 1 -18.02 -3.02 2.21
N THR A 2 -17.31 -1.97 2.65
CA THR A 2 -16.52 -1.96 3.91
C THR A 2 -17.37 -2.01 5.18
N GLY A 3 -18.65 -1.63 5.07
CA GLY A 3 -19.58 -1.56 6.20
C GLY A 3 -19.41 -0.33 7.11
N HIS A 4 -18.58 0.63 6.71
CA HIS A 4 -18.39 1.91 7.39
C HIS A 4 -18.16 3.04 6.39
N THR A 5 -18.28 4.28 6.85
CA THR A 5 -18.03 5.48 6.04
C THR A 5 -16.53 5.69 5.82
N PHE A 6 -16.13 6.03 4.61
CA PHE A 6 -14.78 6.50 4.30
C PHE A 6 -14.74 8.02 4.52
N ASP A 7 -14.10 8.46 5.61
CA ASP A 7 -13.92 9.86 5.93
C ASP A 7 -12.62 10.37 5.29
N MET A 8 -12.75 11.02 4.13
CA MET A 8 -11.60 11.53 3.38
C MET A 8 -10.96 12.71 4.12
N ARG A 9 -9.66 12.54 4.46
CA ARG A 9 -8.87 13.55 5.17
C ARG A 9 -7.74 14.15 4.34
N GLN A 10 -7.29 13.44 3.31
CA GLN A 10 -6.24 13.90 2.41
C GLN A 10 -6.41 13.31 1.02
N ALA A 11 -6.13 14.11 0.00
CA ALA A 11 -5.99 13.65 -1.38
C ALA A 11 -4.55 13.88 -1.83
N ASN A 12 -3.98 12.89 -2.51
CA ASN A 12 -2.64 12.96 -3.07
C ASN A 12 -2.70 12.64 -4.57
N CYS A 13 -1.78 13.23 -5.31
CA CYS A 13 -1.57 12.93 -6.71
C CYS A 13 -0.06 12.85 -6.96
N SER A 14 0.38 11.76 -7.58
CA SER A 14 1.80 11.58 -7.91
C SER A 14 1.96 11.19 -9.36
N VAL A 15 2.99 11.72 -10.01
CA VAL A 15 3.40 11.36 -11.36
C VAL A 15 4.69 10.55 -11.27
N SER A 16 4.77 9.49 -12.06
CA SER A 16 5.89 8.54 -12.03
C SER A 16 6.31 8.15 -13.45
N ALA A 17 7.62 8.07 -13.68
CA ALA A 17 8.18 7.49 -14.88
C ALA A 17 8.00 5.96 -14.87
N ALA A 18 8.04 5.34 -16.04
CA ALA A 18 8.05 3.88 -16.17
C ALA A 18 9.16 3.25 -15.33
N GLY A 19 8.88 2.13 -14.68
CA GLY A 19 9.80 1.45 -13.78
C GLY A 19 9.82 2.00 -12.34
N ALA A 20 9.22 3.16 -12.05
CA ALA A 20 9.16 3.68 -10.69
C ALA A 20 8.30 2.77 -9.80
N LEU A 21 8.96 2.12 -8.83
CA LEU A 21 8.35 1.27 -7.82
C LEU A 21 8.29 2.06 -6.49
N ARG A 22 7.08 2.23 -5.96
CA ARG A 22 6.82 2.95 -4.70
C ARG A 22 6.13 2.04 -3.70
N GLY A 23 6.75 1.83 -2.56
CA GLY A 23 6.22 0.98 -1.48
C GLY A 23 7.23 -0.08 -1.01
N LEU A 24 6.80 -1.03 -0.20
CA LEU A 24 5.46 -1.20 0.41
C LEU A 24 5.27 -0.23 1.57
N HIS A 25 4.32 0.68 1.46
CA HIS A 25 4.05 1.68 2.49
C HIS A 25 2.84 1.29 3.34
N PHE A 26 2.94 1.49 4.64
CA PHE A 26 1.83 1.29 5.59
C PHE A 26 1.88 2.30 6.72
N ALA A 27 0.72 2.55 7.32
CA ALA A 27 0.60 3.42 8.49
C ALA A 27 0.43 2.60 9.75
N GLN A 28 1.06 3.07 10.84
CA GLN A 28 0.92 2.49 12.17
C GLN A 28 -0.54 2.50 12.63
N LEU A 29 -0.98 1.40 13.20
CA LEU A 29 -2.34 1.24 13.73
C LEU A 29 -2.32 1.29 15.26
N PRO A 30 -3.21 2.03 15.94
CA PRO A 30 -4.07 3.08 15.42
C PRO A 30 -3.33 4.39 15.11
N PRO A 31 -3.89 5.32 14.29
CA PRO A 31 -5.19 5.30 13.63
C PRO A 31 -5.19 4.57 12.29
N SER A 32 -4.04 4.12 11.74
CA SER A 32 -3.92 3.57 10.41
C SER A 32 -4.42 4.54 9.30
N GLN A 33 -4.38 4.08 8.07
CA GLN A 33 -4.83 4.85 6.92
C GLN A 33 -5.41 3.89 5.88
N ALA A 34 -6.72 3.99 5.64
CA ALA A 34 -7.32 3.40 4.45
C ALA A 34 -7.05 4.30 3.25
N LYS A 35 -6.96 3.69 2.08
CA LYS A 35 -6.72 4.41 0.82
C LYS A 35 -7.74 3.98 -0.23
N TYR A 36 -8.16 4.93 -1.05
CA TYR A 36 -8.89 4.69 -2.29
C TYR A 36 -8.02 5.17 -3.44
N VAL A 37 -7.53 4.25 -4.26
CA VAL A 37 -6.47 4.48 -5.25
C VAL A 37 -7.00 4.30 -6.66
N THR A 38 -6.61 5.19 -7.57
CA THR A 38 -6.93 5.10 -9.00
C THR A 38 -5.78 5.64 -9.84
N CYS A 39 -5.60 5.10 -11.04
CA CYS A 39 -4.71 5.65 -12.04
C CYS A 39 -5.50 6.60 -12.93
N VAL A 40 -5.09 7.88 -12.98
CA VAL A 40 -5.78 8.95 -13.73
C VAL A 40 -5.27 9.03 -15.17
N THR A 41 -3.98 8.76 -15.38
CA THR A 41 -3.32 8.75 -16.68
C THR A 41 -2.25 7.66 -16.66
N GLY A 42 -2.07 6.97 -17.79
CA GLY A 42 -1.09 5.88 -17.92
C GLY A 42 -1.56 4.58 -17.28
N SER A 43 -0.62 3.78 -16.76
CA SER A 43 -0.93 2.50 -16.14
C SER A 43 0.05 2.14 -15.03
N VAL A 44 -0.47 1.51 -13.97
CA VAL A 44 0.33 1.01 -12.84
C VAL A 44 -0.10 -0.40 -12.46
N PHE A 45 0.86 -1.21 -12.07
CA PHE A 45 0.63 -2.49 -11.40
C PHE A 45 0.54 -2.20 -9.90
N ASP A 46 -0.68 -2.19 -9.38
CA ASP A 46 -0.98 -1.86 -7.98
C ASP A 46 -1.02 -3.14 -7.15
N VAL A 47 -0.36 -3.11 -5.98
CA VAL A 47 -0.17 -4.30 -5.13
C VAL A 47 -0.55 -3.98 -3.70
N VAL A 48 -1.31 -4.90 -3.10
CA VAL A 48 -1.63 -4.92 -1.68
C VAL A 48 -1.01 -6.13 -1.01
N VAL A 49 -0.45 -5.96 0.18
CA VAL A 49 0.11 -7.06 0.98
C VAL A 49 -0.52 -7.07 2.37
N ASP A 50 -0.93 -8.24 2.84
CA ASP A 50 -1.37 -8.40 4.22
C ASP A 50 -0.16 -8.55 5.14
N ILE A 51 0.15 -7.48 5.87
CA ILE A 51 1.26 -7.42 6.83
C ILE A 51 0.80 -7.59 8.29
N ARG A 52 -0.49 -7.87 8.52
CA ARG A 52 -1.09 -7.97 9.87
C ARG A 52 -0.66 -9.26 10.55
N VAL A 53 0.14 -9.15 11.59
CA VAL A 53 0.62 -10.31 12.37
C VAL A 53 -0.56 -11.08 12.97
N GLY A 54 -0.63 -12.38 12.71
CA GLY A 54 -1.73 -13.27 13.13
C GLY A 54 -2.91 -13.31 12.15
N SER A 55 -2.85 -12.62 11.02
CA SER A 55 -3.83 -12.77 9.94
C SER A 55 -3.69 -14.15 9.27
N PRO A 56 -4.80 -14.79 8.85
CA PRO A 56 -4.75 -16.04 8.07
C PRO A 56 -4.10 -15.85 6.68
N THR A 57 -4.02 -14.60 6.20
CA THR A 57 -3.40 -14.23 4.92
C THR A 57 -2.10 -13.43 5.11
N TYR A 58 -1.48 -13.49 6.30
CA TYR A 58 -0.21 -12.79 6.56
C TYR A 58 0.86 -13.16 5.53
N GLY A 59 1.47 -12.15 4.91
CA GLY A 59 2.48 -12.28 3.86
C GLY A 59 1.91 -12.54 2.46
N HIS A 60 0.62 -12.78 2.31
CA HIS A 60 -0.01 -12.90 1.00
C HIS A 60 -0.19 -11.54 0.34
N TRP A 61 -0.10 -11.51 -0.96
CA TRP A 61 -0.33 -10.31 -1.77
C TRP A 61 -1.35 -10.56 -2.88
N ASP A 62 -1.95 -9.50 -3.35
CA ASP A 62 -2.82 -9.47 -4.52
C ASP A 62 -2.52 -8.22 -5.34
N SER A 63 -2.90 -8.22 -6.60
CA SER A 63 -2.59 -7.14 -7.52
C SER A 63 -3.72 -6.82 -8.48
N VAL A 64 -3.72 -5.58 -8.96
CA VAL A 64 -4.64 -5.11 -9.98
C VAL A 64 -3.93 -4.15 -10.92
N LEU A 65 -4.19 -4.27 -12.23
CA LEU A 65 -3.82 -3.24 -13.19
C LEU A 65 -4.80 -2.07 -13.05
N LEU A 66 -4.26 -0.89 -12.73
CA LEU A 66 -5.00 0.37 -12.74
C LEU A 66 -4.50 1.20 -13.92
N ASP A 67 -5.42 1.67 -14.75
CA ASP A 67 -5.11 2.45 -15.94
C ASP A 67 -6.22 3.48 -16.27
N ASP A 68 -5.96 4.34 -17.23
CA ASP A 68 -6.87 5.37 -17.70
C ASP A 68 -7.89 4.87 -18.75
N VAL A 69 -7.82 3.59 -19.12
CA VAL A 69 -8.75 2.91 -20.05
C VAL A 69 -9.91 2.30 -19.28
N ASP A 70 -9.62 1.32 -18.41
CA ASP A 70 -10.62 0.62 -17.60
C ASP A 70 -11.08 1.48 -16.41
N ARG A 71 -10.24 2.40 -15.95
CA ARG A 71 -10.50 3.35 -14.83
C ARG A 71 -10.97 2.67 -13.56
N ARG A 72 -10.39 1.52 -13.28
CA ARG A 72 -10.62 0.80 -12.01
C ARG A 72 -10.07 1.59 -10.85
N SER A 73 -10.58 1.29 -9.69
CA SER A 73 -10.07 1.81 -8.43
C SER A 73 -10.01 0.69 -7.40
N VAL A 74 -9.05 0.76 -6.49
CA VAL A 74 -8.91 -0.20 -5.40
C VAL A 74 -9.10 0.51 -4.06
N TYR A 75 -9.83 -0.15 -3.16
CA TYR A 75 -9.93 0.24 -1.77
C TYR A 75 -9.01 -0.63 -0.92
N LEU A 76 -8.11 0.00 -0.21
CA LEU A 76 -7.15 -0.62 0.71
C LEU A 76 -7.60 -0.34 2.13
N SER A 77 -7.94 -1.39 2.86
CA SER A 77 -8.33 -1.29 4.26
C SER A 77 -7.13 -0.98 5.16
N GLU A 78 -7.42 -0.52 6.35
CA GLU A 78 -6.43 -0.25 7.39
C GLU A 78 -5.65 -1.51 7.77
N GLY A 79 -4.36 -1.32 8.02
CA GLY A 79 -3.44 -2.39 8.40
C GLY A 79 -2.80 -3.14 7.24
N LEU A 80 -3.16 -2.84 6.00
CA LEU A 80 -2.51 -3.42 4.81
C LEU A 80 -1.34 -2.54 4.37
N ALA A 81 -0.36 -3.15 3.70
CA ALA A 81 0.71 -2.44 2.99
C ALA A 81 0.38 -2.30 1.51
N HIS A 82 0.84 -1.21 0.91
CA HIS A 82 0.53 -0.83 -0.46
C HIS A 82 1.79 -0.45 -1.24
N ALA A 83 1.87 -0.93 -2.47
CA ALA A 83 2.87 -0.51 -3.44
C ALA A 83 2.25 -0.38 -4.83
N PHE A 84 2.91 0.36 -5.71
CA PHE A 84 2.62 0.31 -7.13
C PHE A 84 3.90 0.45 -7.96
N LEU A 85 3.89 -0.17 -9.13
CA LEU A 85 4.90 -0.04 -10.17
C LEU A 85 4.31 0.70 -11.37
N ALA A 86 4.88 1.83 -11.75
CA ALA A 86 4.48 2.53 -12.97
C ALA A 86 4.96 1.76 -14.22
N LEU A 87 4.03 1.46 -15.12
CA LEU A 87 4.29 0.70 -16.35
C LEU A 87 4.52 1.60 -17.57
N GLN A 88 4.14 2.87 -17.46
CA GLN A 88 4.31 3.89 -18.50
C GLN A 88 4.88 5.17 -17.90
N ASP A 89 5.55 5.96 -18.73
CA ASP A 89 5.96 7.30 -18.35
C ASP A 89 4.74 8.19 -18.07
N ASP A 90 4.92 9.16 -17.20
CA ASP A 90 3.88 10.09 -16.76
C ASP A 90 2.63 9.44 -16.16
N SER A 91 2.75 8.20 -15.68
CA SER A 91 1.66 7.53 -14.97
C SER A 91 1.27 8.33 -13.73
N MET A 92 0.00 8.78 -13.69
CA MET A 92 -0.54 9.62 -12.62
C MET A 92 -1.48 8.80 -11.73
N VAL A 93 -1.05 8.59 -10.49
CA VAL A 93 -1.85 7.90 -9.46
C VAL A 93 -2.42 8.93 -8.49
N MET A 94 -3.74 8.91 -8.34
CA MET A 94 -4.46 9.67 -7.32
C MET A 94 -4.93 8.72 -6.22
N TYR A 95 -4.77 9.14 -4.96
CA TYR A 95 -5.29 8.37 -3.84
C TYR A 95 -5.84 9.27 -2.73
N LEU A 96 -7.02 8.88 -2.26
CA LEU A 96 -7.71 9.49 -1.15
C LEU A 96 -7.36 8.71 0.12
N CYS A 97 -7.06 9.42 1.20
CA CYS A 97 -6.64 8.82 2.48
C CYS A 97 -7.63 9.14 3.59
N SER A 98 -7.91 8.17 4.45
CA SER A 98 -8.77 8.32 5.63
C SER A 98 -8.09 9.05 6.80
N ALA A 99 -6.77 9.27 6.73
CA ALA A 99 -5.99 10.02 7.70
C ALA A 99 -4.95 10.88 6.96
N PRO A 100 -4.53 12.04 7.52
CA PRO A 100 -3.48 12.84 6.94
C PRO A 100 -2.11 12.15 7.05
N TYR A 101 -1.18 12.56 6.19
CA TYR A 101 0.20 12.08 6.22
C TYR A 101 0.87 12.39 7.57
N ALA A 102 1.45 11.35 8.18
CA ALA A 102 2.13 11.45 9.45
C ALA A 102 3.50 10.72 9.36
N PRO A 103 4.60 11.41 8.98
CA PRO A 103 5.87 10.77 8.64
C PRO A 103 6.47 9.91 9.76
N GLN A 104 6.20 10.23 11.04
CA GLN A 104 6.66 9.43 12.19
C GLN A 104 5.84 8.14 12.41
N ARG A 105 4.75 7.98 11.70
CA ARG A 105 3.81 6.85 11.82
C ARG A 105 3.68 6.06 10.52
N GLU A 106 4.41 6.47 9.48
CA GLU A 106 4.44 5.78 8.22
C GLU A 106 5.73 5.00 8.05
N HIS A 107 5.58 3.73 7.79
CA HIS A 107 6.65 2.75 7.69
C HIS A 107 6.69 2.16 6.28
N THR A 108 7.80 1.52 5.99
CA THR A 108 8.04 0.87 4.71
C THR A 108 8.62 -0.53 4.96
N VAL A 109 8.19 -1.50 4.17
CA VAL A 109 8.83 -2.81 4.01
C VAL A 109 9.33 -2.89 2.57
N THR A 110 10.46 -3.53 2.34
CA THR A 110 11.00 -3.64 0.97
C THR A 110 10.02 -4.35 0.04
N ALA A 111 9.71 -3.71 -1.09
CA ALA A 111 8.80 -4.25 -2.11
C ALA A 111 9.40 -5.41 -2.90
N THR A 112 10.69 -5.66 -2.74
CA THR A 112 11.44 -6.75 -3.37
C THR A 112 11.79 -7.87 -2.39
N ASP A 113 11.09 -7.95 -1.24
CA ASP A 113 11.30 -9.01 -0.25
C ASP A 113 11.00 -10.39 -0.87
N PRO A 114 11.99 -11.29 -0.97
CA PRO A 114 11.77 -12.60 -1.53
C PRO A 114 10.82 -13.47 -0.70
N ALA A 115 10.64 -13.15 0.60
CA ALA A 115 9.69 -13.86 1.46
C ALA A 115 8.24 -13.50 1.17
N ILE A 116 7.96 -12.30 0.60
CA ILE A 116 6.64 -11.90 0.09
C ILE A 116 6.47 -12.45 -1.32
N GLY A 117 7.53 -12.41 -2.14
CA GLY A 117 7.55 -13.01 -3.47
C GLY A 117 6.62 -12.31 -4.48
N ILE A 118 6.52 -10.98 -4.45
CA ILE A 118 5.72 -10.23 -5.44
C ILE A 118 6.32 -10.43 -6.83
N GLU A 119 5.50 -10.90 -7.75
CA GLU A 119 5.88 -11.08 -9.15
C GLU A 119 5.68 -9.77 -9.94
N TRP A 120 6.70 -8.91 -9.88
CA TRP A 120 6.68 -7.65 -10.61
C TRP A 120 6.75 -7.88 -12.11
N PRO A 121 5.95 -7.15 -12.94
CA PRO A 121 5.92 -7.35 -14.41
C PRO A 121 7.17 -6.84 -15.14
N LEU A 122 8.09 -6.16 -14.44
CA LEU A 122 9.39 -5.73 -14.96
C LEU A 122 10.52 -6.45 -14.23
N PRO A 123 11.64 -6.75 -14.92
CA PRO A 123 12.81 -7.35 -14.30
C PRO A 123 13.46 -6.38 -13.28
N ALA A 124 14.17 -6.92 -12.30
CA ALA A 124 14.71 -6.17 -11.16
C ALA A 124 15.59 -4.97 -11.56
N GLU A 125 16.36 -5.10 -12.64
CA GLU A 125 17.22 -4.04 -13.17
C GLU A 125 16.48 -2.84 -13.78
N GLN A 126 15.19 -2.98 -14.04
CA GLN A 126 14.33 -1.91 -14.53
C GLN A 126 13.51 -1.25 -13.41
N LEU A 127 13.57 -1.77 -12.19
CA LEU A 127 12.87 -1.19 -11.05
C LEU A 127 13.64 0.00 -10.50
N VAL A 128 12.98 1.14 -10.41
CA VAL A 128 13.55 2.38 -9.87
C VAL A 128 12.88 2.67 -8.53
N LEU A 129 13.64 2.51 -7.44
CA LEU A 129 13.19 2.77 -6.09
C LEU A 129 13.75 4.11 -5.58
N SER A 130 13.02 4.77 -4.69
CA SER A 130 13.57 5.85 -3.89
C SER A 130 14.63 5.30 -2.92
N GLU A 131 15.55 6.17 -2.44
CA GLU A 131 16.53 5.78 -1.40
C GLU A 131 15.85 5.20 -0.16
N ARG A 132 14.71 5.78 0.24
CA ARG A 132 13.91 5.29 1.37
C ARG A 132 13.37 3.88 1.13
N ASP A 133 12.81 3.63 -0.04
CA ASP A 133 12.20 2.33 -0.35
C ASP A 133 13.27 1.25 -0.58
N ALA A 134 14.41 1.63 -1.14
CA ALA A 134 15.56 0.75 -1.33
C ALA A 134 16.24 0.34 0.01
N ALA A 135 16.20 1.23 1.02
CA ALA A 135 16.76 0.99 2.35
C ALA A 135 15.74 0.36 3.33
N ALA A 136 14.54 0.05 2.86
CA ALA A 136 13.48 -0.48 3.72
C ALA A 136 13.81 -1.89 4.25
N PRO A 137 13.43 -2.20 5.51
CA PRO A 137 13.61 -3.53 6.07
C PRO A 137 12.76 -4.59 5.37
N SER A 138 13.13 -5.84 5.49
CA SER A 138 12.29 -6.98 5.12
C SER A 138 11.05 -7.07 6.03
N LEU A 139 10.06 -7.84 5.58
CA LEU A 139 8.85 -8.12 6.38
C LEU A 139 9.21 -8.77 7.72
N ALA A 140 10.20 -9.66 7.73
CA ALA A 140 10.67 -10.33 8.94
C ALA A 140 11.34 -9.37 9.92
N GLU A 141 12.19 -8.46 9.44
CA GLU A 141 12.84 -7.43 10.26
C GLU A 141 11.82 -6.43 10.81
N ALA A 142 10.88 -5.97 9.99
CA ALA A 142 9.81 -5.07 10.43
C ALA A 142 8.93 -5.73 11.51
N ARG A 143 8.66 -7.05 11.38
CA ARG A 143 7.96 -7.84 12.40
C ARG A 143 8.76 -7.93 13.70
N ALA A 144 10.05 -8.25 13.61
CA ALA A 144 10.93 -8.36 14.77
C ALA A 144 11.08 -7.03 15.53
N ALA A 145 11.05 -5.91 14.79
CA ALA A 145 11.07 -4.56 15.37
C ALA A 145 9.70 -4.11 15.94
N GLY A 146 8.65 -4.93 15.83
CA GLY A 146 7.31 -4.59 16.35
C GLY A 146 6.60 -3.47 15.58
N LEU A 147 6.98 -3.23 14.33
CA LEU A 147 6.40 -2.15 13.51
C LEU A 147 5.07 -2.54 12.85
N LEU A 148 4.85 -3.85 12.66
CA LEU A 148 3.69 -4.34 11.92
C LEU A 148 2.42 -4.30 12.76
N PRO A 149 1.26 -3.97 12.16
CA PRO A 149 -0.03 -4.07 12.84
C PRO A 149 -0.36 -5.53 13.16
N THR A 150 -1.21 -5.75 14.18
CA THR A 150 -1.76 -7.07 14.46
C THR A 150 -3.13 -7.23 13.79
N TRP A 151 -3.49 -8.47 13.51
CA TRP A 151 -4.82 -8.82 13.01
C TRP A 151 -5.92 -8.39 13.98
N ALA A 152 -5.71 -8.67 15.28
CA ALA A 152 -6.66 -8.33 16.33
C ALA A 152 -6.93 -6.82 16.42
N ASP A 153 -5.86 -5.99 16.40
CA ASP A 153 -5.99 -4.54 16.45
C ASP A 153 -6.68 -4.00 15.21
N SER A 154 -6.37 -4.56 14.04
CA SER A 154 -7.01 -4.17 12.77
C SER A 154 -8.50 -4.47 12.78
N GLN A 155 -8.90 -5.64 13.26
CA GLN A 155 -10.32 -5.99 13.39
C GLN A 155 -11.05 -5.08 14.39
N ALA A 156 -10.46 -4.85 15.57
CA ALA A 156 -11.04 -3.98 16.59
C ALA A 156 -11.19 -2.54 16.08
N PHE A 157 -10.21 -2.04 15.31
CA PHE A 157 -10.28 -0.71 14.72
C PHE A 157 -11.40 -0.60 13.68
N VAL A 158 -11.48 -1.53 12.72
CA VAL A 158 -12.55 -1.55 11.70
C VAL A 158 -13.93 -1.66 12.34
N GLU A 159 -14.07 -2.49 13.37
CA GLU A 159 -15.34 -2.59 14.12
C GLU A 159 -15.71 -1.26 14.81
N SER A 160 -14.72 -0.52 15.30
CA SER A 160 -14.96 0.82 15.88
C SER A 160 -15.46 1.83 14.84
N LEU A 161 -15.03 1.70 13.56
CA LEU A 161 -15.51 2.55 12.47
C LEU A 161 -16.96 2.25 12.08
N ARG A 162 -17.37 0.97 12.18
CA ARG A 162 -18.75 0.54 11.87
C ARG A 162 -19.78 1.02 12.86
N ARG A 163 -19.35 1.39 14.07
CA ARG A 163 -20.22 1.89 15.15
C ARG A 163 -20.42 3.39 15.14
N ARG A 164 -19.73 4.10 14.27
CA ARG A 164 -19.83 5.56 14.09
C ARG A 164 -20.84 5.89 12.99
#